data_fc34a471cd66431365f7c35d865e7f1f
#
_entry.id   fc34a471cd66431365f7c35d865e7f1f
#
_cell.length_a   1.000
_cell.length_b   1.000
_cell.length_c   1.000
_cell.angle_alpha   90.00
_cell.angle_beta   90.00
_cell.angle_gamma   90.00
#
_symmetry.space_group_name_H-M   'P 1'
#
loop_
_entity.id
_entity.type
_entity.pdbx_description
1 polymer ?
#
loop_
_entity_poly.entity_id
_entity_poly.type
_entity_poly.pdbx_seq_one_letter_code
_entity_poly.pdbx_strand_id
1 'polypeptide(L)'
;MEAKNQFLELFFQLNADEIRGFTRFIRSGQPKDHDFNRVLGIITRSVTKDIRALKIRIFESLHPGKSYDDLIIRVLLSDLLAKFKQYLVIMDQNPLEIEIRYLKFLRLKNLERQFENQFDQVREKTANEKIFNENIYSINYQLEFEKFRFETKLNRFNLERFSKLLVNFDHSVTIQKLKLYLEYLNFKNFIADSSEYREFENQIQNLLHQDWSSYPEIQMNVLALKLFTEFENDAAFEYFSQSLNQYSEAMDAEVRKDFYYTALNYCIRKINLGREDYFDQVLSLYDHGVNAQWILDNGYMSQVTYKNIVSLCIRMKEYGLAEELMLKYKGIIQKREQESIFDFNQARIFKAKGNIRQALVLLNSNRYKDPLIELHVRIELIKIYFEAREINLLNSQIVSTTRFINKAGRFGNHKIYYLHFIQYVQALHAAKAKNGNPGKLNSLLLQIKKEPDLIERAWLVQVASNQ
;
A
#
# COMPACT_ATOMS: atom_id res chain seq x y z
N MET A 1 -4.18 -20.21 26.16
CA MET A 1 -4.02 -18.80 25.72
C MET A 1 -2.55 -18.58 25.44
N GLU A 2 -2.18 -18.27 24.21
CA GLU A 2 -0.81 -17.87 23.88
C GLU A 2 -0.46 -16.60 24.66
N ALA A 3 0.72 -16.61 25.29
CA ALA A 3 1.21 -15.46 26.05
C ALA A 3 1.54 -14.31 25.08
N LYS A 4 0.60 -13.39 24.86
CA LYS A 4 0.80 -12.19 24.02
C LYS A 4 1.65 -11.17 24.77
N ASN A 5 2.59 -10.54 24.05
CA ASN A 5 3.32 -9.37 24.54
C ASN A 5 3.58 -8.39 23.39
N GLN A 6 3.05 -7.18 23.52
CA GLN A 6 3.06 -6.17 22.48
C GLN A 6 4.47 -5.79 22.01
N PHE A 7 5.44 -5.66 22.93
CA PHE A 7 6.80 -5.32 22.53
C PHE A 7 7.49 -6.43 21.74
N LEU A 8 7.38 -7.69 22.19
CA LEU A 8 7.99 -8.82 21.50
C LEU A 8 7.35 -9.08 20.13
N GLU A 9 6.01 -8.96 20.04
CA GLU A 9 5.30 -9.08 18.78
C GLU A 9 5.77 -8.02 17.78
N LEU A 10 5.91 -6.77 18.22
CA LEU A 10 6.43 -5.67 17.44
C LEU A 10 7.89 -5.89 17.04
N PHE A 11 8.75 -6.24 17.99
CA PHE A 11 10.17 -6.42 17.74
C PHE A 11 10.46 -7.48 16.67
N PHE A 12 9.65 -8.55 16.61
CA PHE A 12 9.78 -9.58 15.57
C PHE A 12 9.37 -9.12 14.16
N GLN A 13 8.76 -7.95 14.02
CA GLN A 13 8.43 -7.35 12.73
C GLN A 13 9.52 -6.37 12.25
N LEU A 14 10.42 -5.94 13.14
CA LEU A 14 11.47 -4.99 12.80
C LEU A 14 12.51 -5.61 11.86
N ASN A 15 12.97 -4.81 10.91
CA ASN A 15 14.10 -5.16 10.07
C ASN A 15 15.45 -4.95 10.80
N ALA A 16 16.55 -5.37 10.18
CA ALA A 16 17.88 -5.31 10.80
C ALA A 16 18.36 -3.87 11.08
N ASP A 17 17.97 -2.89 10.25
CA ASP A 17 18.35 -1.49 10.41
C ASP A 17 17.59 -0.84 11.57
N GLU A 18 16.28 -1.11 11.67
CA GLU A 18 15.43 -0.66 12.76
C GLU A 18 15.91 -1.21 14.10
N ILE A 19 16.26 -2.49 14.14
CA ILE A 19 16.83 -3.13 15.35
C ILE A 19 18.16 -2.46 15.72
N ARG A 20 19.05 -2.21 14.76
CA ARG A 20 20.33 -1.53 15.00
C ARG A 20 20.14 -0.11 15.50
N GLY A 21 19.23 0.65 14.87
CA GLY A 21 18.89 2.02 15.27
C GLY A 21 18.37 2.08 16.71
N PHE A 22 17.38 1.25 17.03
CA PHE A 22 16.81 1.18 18.38
C PHE A 22 17.86 0.76 19.42
N THR A 23 18.69 -0.25 19.11
CA THR A 23 19.76 -0.68 20.01
C THR A 23 20.78 0.44 20.28
N ARG A 24 21.12 1.24 19.25
CA ARG A 24 21.99 2.41 19.39
C ARG A 24 21.35 3.47 20.28
N PHE A 25 20.05 3.75 20.09
CA PHE A 25 19.30 4.68 20.93
C PHE A 25 19.31 4.26 22.39
N ILE A 26 19.06 2.99 22.71
CA ILE A 26 19.13 2.49 24.09
C ILE A 26 20.54 2.62 24.67
N ARG A 27 21.60 2.36 23.87
CA ARG A 27 23.01 2.50 24.33
C ARG A 27 23.43 3.93 24.62
N SER A 28 22.85 4.90 23.90
CA SER A 28 23.11 6.33 24.16
C SER A 28 22.31 6.90 25.34
N GLY A 29 21.43 6.10 25.94
CA GLY A 29 20.58 6.44 27.07
C GLY A 29 21.27 6.43 28.43
N GLN A 30 20.47 6.49 29.50
CA GLN A 30 20.96 6.54 30.89
C GLN A 30 21.56 5.22 31.35
N PRO A 31 22.42 5.19 32.42
CA PRO A 31 22.99 3.98 33.00
C PRO A 31 21.97 2.89 33.40
N LYS A 32 20.74 3.29 33.72
CA LYS A 32 19.61 2.39 34.01
C LYS A 32 19.18 1.53 32.79
N ASP A 33 19.60 1.90 31.60
CA ASP A 33 19.22 1.19 30.36
C ASP A 33 20.14 -0.04 30.08
N HIS A 34 21.06 -0.39 31.04
CA HIS A 34 21.93 -1.55 30.87
C HIS A 34 21.16 -2.88 30.72
N ASP A 35 20.10 -3.07 31.51
CA ASP A 35 19.27 -4.28 31.43
C ASP A 35 18.52 -4.35 30.06
N PHE A 36 18.09 -3.23 29.52
CA PHE A 36 17.45 -3.17 28.18
C PHE A 36 18.40 -3.65 27.08
N ASN A 37 19.68 -3.23 27.12
CA ASN A 37 20.69 -3.71 26.17
C ASN A 37 20.88 -5.22 26.22
N ARG A 38 20.87 -5.77 27.43
CA ARG A 38 21.00 -7.20 27.67
C ARG A 38 19.80 -7.97 27.13
N VAL A 39 18.58 -7.44 27.36
CA VAL A 39 17.32 -8.00 26.85
C VAL A 39 17.30 -7.95 25.32
N LEU A 40 17.63 -6.82 24.71
CA LEU A 40 17.70 -6.70 23.25
C LEU A 40 18.69 -7.69 22.65
N GLY A 41 19.85 -7.88 23.28
CA GLY A 41 20.84 -8.89 22.88
C GLY A 41 20.31 -10.31 22.90
N ILE A 42 19.51 -10.67 23.94
CA ILE A 42 18.85 -11.98 24.03
C ILE A 42 17.81 -12.18 22.95
N ILE A 43 16.93 -11.18 22.73
CA ILE A 43 15.84 -11.26 21.75
C ILE A 43 16.43 -11.38 20.33
N THR A 44 17.42 -10.56 19.99
CA THR A 44 18.06 -10.55 18.66
C THR A 44 18.75 -11.86 18.30
N ARG A 45 19.34 -12.54 19.30
CA ARG A 45 20.02 -13.84 19.12
C ARG A 45 19.09 -15.04 19.22
N SER A 46 17.82 -14.82 19.55
CA SER A 46 16.87 -15.91 19.75
C SER A 46 16.38 -16.48 18.42
N VAL A 47 16.51 -17.79 18.26
CA VAL A 47 15.94 -18.52 17.11
C VAL A 47 14.44 -18.80 17.31
N THR A 48 13.97 -18.83 18.57
CA THR A 48 12.58 -19.11 18.90
C THR A 48 11.73 -17.85 18.91
N LYS A 49 10.52 -17.94 18.38
CA LYS A 49 9.45 -16.93 18.50
C LYS A 49 8.46 -17.27 19.62
N ASP A 50 8.71 -18.29 20.41
CA ASP A 50 7.90 -18.63 21.59
C ASP A 50 8.10 -17.55 22.67
N ILE A 51 7.08 -16.71 22.83
CA ILE A 51 7.09 -15.59 23.78
C ILE A 51 7.28 -16.06 25.22
N ARG A 52 6.72 -17.23 25.59
CA ARG A 52 6.85 -17.76 26.99
C ARG A 52 8.27 -18.21 27.27
N ALA A 53 8.86 -18.99 26.39
CA ALA A 53 10.23 -19.43 26.49
C ALA A 53 11.22 -18.25 26.52
N LEU A 54 10.96 -17.23 25.72
CA LEU A 54 11.77 -16.02 25.63
C LEU A 54 11.70 -15.19 26.92
N LYS A 55 10.53 -15.02 27.51
CA LYS A 55 10.35 -14.33 28.79
C LYS A 55 11.14 -15.03 29.91
N ILE A 56 11.07 -16.36 30.00
CA ILE A 56 11.82 -17.15 31.00
C ILE A 56 13.32 -16.93 30.81
N ARG A 57 13.81 -17.03 29.57
CA ARG A 57 15.25 -16.84 29.26
C ARG A 57 15.74 -15.43 29.59
N ILE A 58 14.92 -14.40 29.35
CA ILE A 58 15.21 -13.02 29.72
C ILE A 58 15.32 -12.94 31.27
N PHE A 59 14.36 -13.50 32.01
CA PHE A 59 14.36 -13.48 33.47
C PHE A 59 15.58 -14.16 34.07
N GLU A 60 15.89 -15.37 33.64
CA GLU A 60 17.05 -16.14 34.10
C GLU A 60 18.37 -15.39 33.86
N SER A 61 18.47 -14.70 32.70
CA SER A 61 19.65 -13.90 32.40
C SER A 61 19.80 -12.68 33.32
N LEU A 62 18.71 -12.00 33.67
CA LEU A 62 18.75 -10.79 34.51
C LEU A 62 18.78 -11.11 36.01
N HIS A 63 18.20 -12.22 36.43
CA HIS A 63 18.03 -12.62 37.81
C HIS A 63 18.50 -14.08 38.05
N PRO A 64 19.79 -14.37 37.85
CA PRO A 64 20.28 -15.75 37.99
C PRO A 64 20.01 -16.30 39.39
N GLY A 65 19.50 -17.53 39.44
CA GLY A 65 19.20 -18.23 40.68
C GLY A 65 17.89 -17.85 41.40
N LYS A 66 17.10 -16.95 40.83
CA LYS A 66 15.76 -16.60 41.34
C LYS A 66 14.67 -17.38 40.62
N SER A 67 13.55 -17.64 41.31
CA SER A 67 12.34 -18.21 40.71
C SER A 67 11.73 -17.20 39.72
N TYR A 68 11.18 -17.72 38.62
CA TYR A 68 10.57 -16.89 37.56
C TYR A 68 9.41 -16.04 38.10
N ASP A 69 9.48 -14.75 37.83
CA ASP A 69 8.41 -13.78 38.11
C ASP A 69 7.98 -13.07 36.83
N ASP A 70 6.77 -13.38 36.37
CA ASP A 70 6.21 -12.83 35.15
C ASP A 70 5.89 -11.31 35.24
N LEU A 71 5.66 -10.80 36.48
CA LEU A 71 5.36 -9.37 36.66
C LEU A 71 6.59 -8.52 36.35
N ILE A 72 7.75 -8.92 36.83
CA ILE A 72 9.02 -8.22 36.58
C ILE A 72 9.27 -8.11 35.07
N ILE A 73 9.10 -9.22 34.37
CA ILE A 73 9.33 -9.24 32.91
C ILE A 73 8.28 -8.44 32.17
N ARG A 74 7.02 -8.44 32.62
CA ARG A 74 5.98 -7.58 31.98
C ARG A 74 6.29 -6.10 32.14
N VAL A 75 6.72 -5.66 33.32
CA VAL A 75 7.12 -4.27 33.55
C VAL A 75 8.31 -3.90 32.67
N LEU A 76 9.34 -4.70 32.65
CA LEU A 76 10.54 -4.48 31.84
C LEU A 76 10.24 -4.36 30.35
N LEU A 77 9.41 -5.26 29.81
CA LEU A 77 9.02 -5.21 28.40
C LEU A 77 8.07 -4.03 28.08
N SER A 78 7.28 -3.59 29.06
CA SER A 78 6.47 -2.37 28.94
C SER A 78 7.36 -1.12 28.89
N ASP A 79 8.39 -1.07 29.72
CA ASP A 79 9.36 0.04 29.71
C ASP A 79 10.15 0.07 28.40
N LEU A 80 10.55 -1.10 27.88
CA LEU A 80 11.15 -1.20 26.53
C LEU A 80 10.22 -0.71 25.44
N LEU A 81 8.92 -1.00 25.52
CA LEU A 81 7.94 -0.47 24.58
C LEU A 81 7.83 1.07 24.67
N ALA A 82 7.85 1.61 25.89
CA ALA A 82 7.86 3.05 26.09
C ALA A 82 9.11 3.72 25.50
N LYS A 83 10.29 3.11 25.69
CA LYS A 83 11.55 3.54 25.06
C LYS A 83 11.50 3.45 23.53
N PHE A 84 10.90 2.39 22.99
CA PHE A 84 10.73 2.26 21.53
C PHE A 84 9.84 3.37 20.97
N LYS A 85 8.75 3.73 21.65
CA LYS A 85 7.91 4.87 21.26
C LYS A 85 8.71 6.19 21.29
N GLN A 86 9.58 6.42 22.28
CA GLN A 86 10.46 7.58 22.32
C GLN A 86 11.44 7.58 21.13
N TYR A 87 12.01 6.44 20.81
CA TYR A 87 12.89 6.27 19.65
C TYR A 87 12.18 6.62 18.34
N LEU A 88 10.96 6.14 18.13
CA LEU A 88 10.16 6.47 16.94
C LEU A 88 9.93 7.98 16.81
N VAL A 89 9.61 8.68 17.91
CA VAL A 89 9.44 10.14 17.89
C VAL A 89 10.71 10.86 17.44
N ILE A 90 11.88 10.37 17.82
CA ILE A 90 13.16 10.97 17.42
C ILE A 90 13.50 10.66 15.96
N MET A 91 13.21 9.43 15.52
CA MET A 91 13.52 9.00 14.14
C MET A 91 12.61 9.65 13.09
N ASP A 92 11.36 9.93 13.47
CA ASP A 92 10.35 10.51 12.58
C ASP A 92 10.36 12.06 12.59
N GLN A 93 11.28 12.67 13.33
CA GLN A 93 11.37 14.13 13.39
C GLN A 93 11.94 14.70 12.09
N ASN A 94 11.11 15.48 11.39
CA ASN A 94 11.59 16.32 10.30
C ASN A 94 12.55 17.40 10.86
N PRO A 95 13.79 17.50 10.36
CA PRO A 95 14.75 18.51 10.82
C PRO A 95 14.20 19.95 10.77
N LEU A 96 13.40 20.28 9.76
CA LEU A 96 12.78 21.61 9.64
C LEU A 96 11.74 21.88 10.71
N GLU A 97 10.99 20.87 11.16
CA GLU A 97 10.05 21.04 12.28
C GLU A 97 10.78 21.33 13.60
N ILE A 98 11.95 20.74 13.81
CA ILE A 98 12.78 21.03 14.98
C ILE A 98 13.19 22.51 14.96
N GLU A 99 13.64 23.00 13.81
CA GLU A 99 14.04 24.40 13.63
C GLU A 99 12.85 25.36 13.86
N ILE A 100 11.65 25.02 13.41
CA ILE A 100 10.43 25.81 13.66
C ILE A 100 10.07 25.81 15.15
N ARG A 101 10.20 24.68 15.84
CA ARG A 101 10.01 24.62 17.30
C ARG A 101 11.02 25.49 18.04
N TYR A 102 12.26 25.55 17.57
CA TYR A 102 13.29 26.40 18.09
C TYR A 102 12.97 27.90 17.85
N LEU A 103 12.49 28.27 16.65
CA LEU A 103 11.98 29.62 16.38
C LEU A 103 10.87 30.01 17.35
N LYS A 104 9.90 29.16 17.60
CA LYS A 104 8.83 29.38 18.59
C LYS A 104 9.42 29.64 19.97
N PHE A 105 10.43 28.88 20.40
CA PHE A 105 11.11 29.10 21.68
C PHE A 105 11.81 30.48 21.74
N LEU A 106 12.55 30.86 20.70
CA LEU A 106 13.22 32.17 20.61
C LEU A 106 12.21 33.32 20.70
N ARG A 107 11.08 33.22 19.98
CA ARG A 107 9.99 34.21 20.06
C ARG A 107 9.41 34.32 21.46
N LEU A 108 9.17 33.20 22.14
CA LEU A 108 8.63 33.18 23.50
C LEU A 108 9.60 33.79 24.52
N LYS A 109 10.90 33.68 24.29
CA LYS A 109 11.97 34.25 25.13
C LYS A 109 12.34 35.67 24.76
N ASN A 110 11.70 36.28 23.74
CA ASN A 110 12.00 37.65 23.25
C ASN A 110 13.44 37.82 22.76
N LEU A 111 14.02 36.79 22.16
CA LEU A 111 15.40 36.83 21.64
C LEU A 111 15.36 37.26 20.17
N GLU A 112 15.14 38.59 19.94
CA GLU A 112 14.85 39.13 18.60
C GLU A 112 15.93 38.85 17.58
N ARG A 113 17.20 39.16 17.88
CA ARG A 113 18.31 38.93 16.95
C ARG A 113 18.49 37.45 16.58
N GLN A 114 18.39 36.58 17.57
CA GLN A 114 18.51 35.14 17.35
C GLN A 114 17.33 34.61 16.52
N PHE A 115 16.12 35.13 16.78
CA PHE A 115 14.93 34.76 16.00
C PHE A 115 15.09 35.14 14.53
N GLU A 116 15.50 36.35 14.21
CA GLU A 116 15.68 36.84 12.84
C GLU A 116 16.72 35.98 12.10
N ASN A 117 17.88 35.75 12.69
CA ASN A 117 18.93 34.95 12.12
C ASN A 117 18.45 33.49 11.84
N GLN A 118 17.75 32.89 12.79
CA GLN A 118 17.22 31.54 12.66
C GLN A 118 16.12 31.46 11.60
N PHE A 119 15.24 32.46 11.54
CA PHE A 119 14.18 32.53 10.53
C PHE A 119 14.77 32.57 9.12
N ASP A 120 15.78 33.41 8.87
CA ASP A 120 16.43 33.52 7.56
C ASP A 120 17.12 32.21 7.17
N GLN A 121 17.79 31.53 8.11
CA GLN A 121 18.41 30.24 7.87
C GLN A 121 17.38 29.14 7.49
N VAL A 122 16.26 29.08 8.21
CA VAL A 122 15.21 28.08 7.92
C VAL A 122 14.55 28.39 6.58
N ARG A 123 14.28 29.67 6.30
CA ARG A 123 13.72 30.12 5.02
C ARG A 123 14.63 29.76 3.84
N GLU A 124 15.94 29.92 3.98
CA GLU A 124 16.91 29.51 2.96
C GLU A 124 16.94 28.00 2.77
N LYS A 125 16.91 27.24 3.87
CA LYS A 125 16.82 25.76 3.80
C LYS A 125 15.56 25.30 3.07
N THR A 126 14.39 25.88 3.38
CA THR A 126 13.13 25.52 2.73
C THR A 126 13.09 25.93 1.25
N ALA A 127 13.69 27.06 0.89
CA ALA A 127 13.78 27.52 -0.50
C ALA A 127 14.72 26.64 -1.36
N ASN A 128 15.74 26.03 -0.74
CA ASN A 128 16.69 25.13 -1.38
C ASN A 128 16.26 23.65 -1.33
N GLU A 129 15.10 23.35 -0.76
CA GLU A 129 14.55 21.99 -0.72
C GLU A 129 14.26 21.53 -2.16
N LYS A 130 15.01 20.53 -2.59
CA LYS A 130 14.90 19.98 -3.96
C LYS A 130 13.93 18.80 -4.05
N ILE A 131 13.56 18.25 -2.91
CA ILE A 131 12.66 17.11 -2.84
C ILE A 131 11.23 17.62 -2.96
N PHE A 132 10.49 17.02 -3.87
CA PHE A 132 9.06 17.23 -4.06
C PHE A 132 8.32 16.70 -2.81
N ASN A 133 8.22 17.57 -1.82
CA ASN A 133 7.76 17.25 -0.48
C ASN A 133 6.41 17.93 -0.23
N GLU A 134 5.37 17.12 -0.12
CA GLU A 134 4.01 17.60 0.17
C GLU A 134 3.86 18.33 1.51
N ASN A 135 4.80 18.10 2.43
CA ASN A 135 4.84 18.81 3.71
C ASN A 135 5.44 20.21 3.60
N ILE A 136 6.04 20.56 2.46
CA ILE A 136 6.74 21.85 2.31
C ILE A 136 5.80 23.06 2.55
N TYR A 137 4.56 22.98 2.08
CA TYR A 137 3.58 24.05 2.31
C TYR A 137 3.16 24.15 3.77
N SER A 138 3.04 23.02 4.47
CA SER A 138 2.76 23.00 5.91
C SER A 138 3.94 23.60 6.71
N ILE A 139 5.16 23.27 6.32
CA ILE A 139 6.39 23.81 6.92
C ILE A 139 6.50 25.31 6.67
N ASN A 140 6.29 25.77 5.43
CA ASN A 140 6.30 27.18 5.07
C ASN A 140 5.19 27.96 5.79
N TYR A 141 3.98 27.37 5.91
CA TYR A 141 2.92 27.96 6.73
C TYR A 141 3.35 28.15 8.17
N GLN A 142 3.92 27.11 8.80
CA GLN A 142 4.36 27.20 10.20
C GLN A 142 5.49 28.21 10.38
N LEU A 143 6.43 28.28 9.46
CA LEU A 143 7.54 29.23 9.44
C LEU A 143 7.02 30.68 9.36
N GLU A 144 6.16 30.97 8.39
CA GLU A 144 5.56 32.30 8.21
C GLU A 144 4.64 32.66 9.39
N PHE A 145 3.96 31.66 10.00
CA PHE A 145 3.11 31.88 11.17
C PHE A 145 3.92 32.30 12.41
N GLU A 146 5.08 31.66 12.67
CA GLU A 146 5.94 32.06 13.77
C GLU A 146 6.50 33.49 13.54
N LYS A 147 6.86 33.85 12.30
CA LYS A 147 7.32 35.21 11.95
C LYS A 147 6.20 36.22 12.06
N PHE A 148 5.00 35.94 11.58
CA PHE A 148 3.83 36.80 11.74
C PHE A 148 3.54 37.09 13.22
N ARG A 149 3.56 36.07 14.08
CA ARG A 149 3.36 36.24 15.54
C ARG A 149 4.47 37.03 16.19
N PHE A 150 5.70 36.88 15.71
CA PHE A 150 6.82 37.69 16.20
C PHE A 150 6.65 39.18 15.85
N GLU A 151 6.35 39.49 14.59
CA GLU A 151 6.14 40.87 14.11
C GLU A 151 4.93 41.52 14.76
N THR A 152 3.81 40.83 14.91
CA THR A 152 2.60 41.33 15.58
C THR A 152 2.87 41.70 17.03
N LYS A 153 3.70 40.92 17.73
CA LYS A 153 4.10 41.24 19.10
C LYS A 153 4.88 42.57 19.21
N LEU A 154 5.63 42.92 18.16
CA LEU A 154 6.39 44.15 18.04
C LEU A 154 5.57 45.32 17.43
N ASN A 155 4.24 45.15 17.30
CA ASN A 155 3.33 46.05 16.61
C ASN A 155 3.75 46.34 15.14
N ARG A 156 4.37 45.37 14.47
CA ARG A 156 4.78 45.45 13.07
C ARG A 156 3.84 44.54 12.27
N PHE A 157 2.87 45.13 11.60
CA PHE A 157 1.97 44.36 10.72
C PHE A 157 2.47 44.44 9.28
N ASN A 158 2.63 43.25 8.64
CA ASN A 158 3.05 43.14 7.25
C ASN A 158 1.98 42.38 6.45
N LEU A 159 1.26 43.08 5.57
CA LEU A 159 0.18 42.54 4.76
C LEU A 159 0.69 41.49 3.75
N GLU A 160 1.84 41.70 3.14
CA GLU A 160 2.45 40.73 2.19
C GLU A 160 2.74 39.41 2.89
N ARG A 161 3.27 39.48 4.11
CA ARG A 161 3.52 38.28 4.92
C ARG A 161 2.23 37.52 5.27
N PHE A 162 1.19 38.29 5.62
CA PHE A 162 -0.11 37.68 5.90
C PHE A 162 -0.69 36.99 4.66
N SER A 163 -0.52 37.59 3.47
CA SER A 163 -0.90 36.94 2.21
C SER A 163 -0.12 35.64 1.95
N LYS A 164 1.21 35.65 2.17
CA LYS A 164 2.04 34.42 2.05
C LYS A 164 1.59 33.33 3.03
N LEU A 165 1.25 33.72 4.25
CA LEU A 165 0.72 32.80 5.26
C LEU A 165 -0.55 32.11 4.78
N LEU A 166 -1.53 32.87 4.25
CA LEU A 166 -2.79 32.32 3.72
C LEU A 166 -2.54 31.38 2.53
N VAL A 167 -1.70 31.79 1.58
CA VAL A 167 -1.38 30.96 0.39
C VAL A 167 -0.77 29.62 0.81
N ASN A 168 0.23 29.61 1.70
CA ASN A 168 0.84 28.35 2.15
C ASN A 168 -0.14 27.46 2.93
N PHE A 169 -1.04 28.06 3.72
CA PHE A 169 -2.10 27.35 4.41
C PHE A 169 -3.05 26.69 3.40
N ASP A 170 -3.56 27.47 2.43
CA ASP A 170 -4.49 26.95 1.41
C ASP A 170 -3.87 25.84 0.58
N HIS A 171 -2.61 25.96 0.17
CA HIS A 171 -1.91 24.92 -0.57
C HIS A 171 -1.74 23.64 0.25
N SER A 172 -1.36 23.77 1.53
CA SER A 172 -1.24 22.63 2.45
C SER A 172 -2.58 21.88 2.59
N VAL A 173 -3.68 22.62 2.78
CA VAL A 173 -5.03 22.03 2.87
C VAL A 173 -5.47 21.44 1.54
N THR A 174 -5.15 22.09 0.42
CA THR A 174 -5.49 21.61 -0.93
C THR A 174 -4.88 20.24 -1.21
N ILE A 175 -3.58 20.05 -0.94
CA ILE A 175 -2.92 18.74 -1.12
C ILE A 175 -3.61 17.66 -0.28
N GLN A 176 -3.90 17.94 0.99
CA GLN A 176 -4.59 17.00 1.87
C GLN A 176 -5.99 16.63 1.36
N LYS A 177 -6.75 17.62 0.87
CA LYS A 177 -8.07 17.38 0.26
C LYS A 177 -7.96 16.51 -1.00
N LEU A 178 -7.02 16.79 -1.89
CA LEU A 178 -6.82 16.01 -3.12
C LEU A 178 -6.46 14.55 -2.81
N LYS A 179 -5.58 14.31 -1.82
CA LYS A 179 -5.25 12.96 -1.36
C LYS A 179 -6.45 12.22 -0.76
N LEU A 180 -7.18 12.86 0.14
CA LEU A 180 -8.39 12.28 0.71
C LEU A 180 -9.44 11.95 -0.36
N TYR A 181 -9.50 12.74 -1.43
CA TYR A 181 -10.42 12.45 -2.52
C TYR A 181 -9.95 11.25 -3.38
N LEU A 182 -8.65 11.07 -3.59
CA LEU A 182 -8.12 9.85 -4.20
C LEU A 182 -8.53 8.60 -3.41
N GLU A 183 -8.37 8.64 -2.09
CA GLU A 183 -8.82 7.56 -1.21
C GLU A 183 -10.35 7.37 -1.29
N TYR A 184 -11.12 8.45 -1.27
CA TYR A 184 -12.57 8.39 -1.42
C TYR A 184 -12.97 7.71 -2.73
N LEU A 185 -12.33 8.04 -3.86
CA LEU A 185 -12.63 7.42 -5.15
C LEU A 185 -12.33 5.92 -5.15
N ASN A 186 -11.29 5.48 -4.43
CA ASN A 186 -10.98 4.07 -4.26
C ASN A 186 -12.07 3.31 -3.49
N PHE A 187 -12.78 3.99 -2.57
CA PHE A 187 -13.82 3.39 -1.72
C PHE A 187 -15.24 3.76 -2.13
N LYS A 188 -15.43 4.64 -3.12
CA LYS A 188 -16.75 5.16 -3.51
C LYS A 188 -17.77 4.05 -3.80
N ASN A 189 -17.35 2.96 -4.43
CA ASN A 189 -18.21 1.85 -4.77
C ASN A 189 -18.72 1.05 -3.55
N PHE A 190 -18.12 1.25 -2.35
CA PHE A 190 -18.53 0.61 -1.10
C PHE A 190 -19.46 1.48 -0.25
N ILE A 191 -19.63 2.74 -0.65
CA ILE A 191 -20.43 3.71 0.09
C ILE A 191 -21.85 3.62 -0.45
N ALA A 192 -22.78 3.13 0.38
CA ALA A 192 -24.16 2.89 -0.01
C ALA A 192 -24.93 4.19 -0.33
N ASP A 193 -24.59 5.29 0.34
CA ASP A 193 -25.14 6.62 0.10
C ASP A 193 -24.00 7.65 0.04
N SER A 194 -23.83 8.27 -1.12
CA SER A 194 -22.80 9.28 -1.34
C SER A 194 -23.31 10.72 -1.14
N SER A 195 -24.55 10.91 -0.68
CA SER A 195 -25.13 12.25 -0.52
C SER A 195 -24.35 13.12 0.46
N GLU A 196 -23.81 12.54 1.53
CA GLU A 196 -22.98 13.22 2.53
C GLU A 196 -21.68 13.78 1.97
N TYR A 197 -21.18 13.19 0.87
CA TYR A 197 -19.89 13.58 0.26
C TYR A 197 -20.06 14.56 -0.90
N ARG A 198 -21.28 14.93 -1.28
CA ARG A 198 -21.55 15.79 -2.44
C ARG A 198 -20.88 17.16 -2.35
N GLU A 199 -20.89 17.77 -1.16
CA GLU A 199 -20.22 19.06 -0.94
C GLU A 199 -18.70 18.93 -1.12
N PHE A 200 -18.12 17.85 -0.61
CA PHE A 200 -16.70 17.55 -0.80
C PHE A 200 -16.36 17.31 -2.27
N GLU A 201 -17.18 16.56 -3.01
CA GLU A 201 -17.04 16.35 -4.46
C GLU A 201 -17.06 17.67 -5.23
N ASN A 202 -18.00 18.59 -4.89
CA ASN A 202 -18.08 19.90 -5.52
C ASN A 202 -16.84 20.76 -5.28
N GLN A 203 -16.30 20.74 -4.05
CA GLN A 203 -15.06 21.45 -3.72
C GLN A 203 -13.89 20.91 -4.55
N ILE A 204 -13.78 19.62 -4.72
CA ILE A 204 -12.73 18.99 -5.52
C ILE A 204 -12.87 19.34 -7.00
N GLN A 205 -14.08 19.31 -7.56
CA GLN A 205 -14.30 19.73 -8.93
C GLN A 205 -13.77 21.15 -9.20
N ASN A 206 -14.01 22.07 -8.27
CA ASN A 206 -13.46 23.42 -8.38
C ASN A 206 -11.91 23.43 -8.39
N LEU A 207 -11.25 22.57 -7.59
CA LEU A 207 -9.79 22.45 -7.58
C LEU A 207 -9.24 21.86 -8.89
N LEU A 208 -9.95 20.89 -9.49
CA LEU A 208 -9.52 20.25 -10.76
C LEU A 208 -9.54 21.21 -11.95
N HIS A 209 -10.34 22.28 -11.90
CA HIS A 209 -10.45 23.29 -12.96
C HIS A 209 -9.51 24.48 -12.80
N GLN A 210 -8.78 24.59 -11.70
CA GLN A 210 -7.81 25.65 -11.48
C GLN A 210 -6.47 25.35 -12.18
N ASP A 211 -5.72 26.40 -12.51
CA ASP A 211 -4.35 26.28 -13.01
C ASP A 211 -3.38 26.13 -11.86
N TRP A 212 -2.72 24.99 -11.79
CA TRP A 212 -1.73 24.64 -10.78
C TRP A 212 -0.31 24.49 -11.34
N SER A 213 -0.07 24.97 -12.57
CA SER A 213 1.21 24.80 -13.28
C SER A 213 2.42 25.37 -12.52
N SER A 214 2.20 26.40 -11.71
CA SER A 214 3.22 26.99 -10.83
C SER A 214 3.49 26.20 -9.52
N TYR A 215 2.71 25.15 -9.26
CA TYR A 215 2.76 24.37 -8.01
C TYR A 215 2.78 22.86 -8.34
N PRO A 216 3.97 22.32 -8.70
CA PRO A 216 4.10 20.96 -9.21
C PRO A 216 3.50 19.87 -8.32
N GLU A 217 3.58 20.02 -6.99
CA GLU A 217 3.05 19.07 -6.02
C GLU A 217 1.52 18.98 -6.08
N ILE A 218 0.85 20.14 -6.19
CA ILE A 218 -0.60 20.21 -6.34
C ILE A 218 -0.99 19.71 -7.74
N GLN A 219 -0.26 20.16 -8.76
CA GLN A 219 -0.47 19.77 -10.16
C GLN A 219 -0.45 18.24 -10.32
N MET A 220 0.52 17.55 -9.74
CA MET A 220 0.60 16.09 -9.84
C MET A 220 -0.58 15.37 -9.19
N ASN A 221 -1.05 15.84 -8.04
CA ASN A 221 -2.25 15.30 -7.39
C ASN A 221 -3.52 15.56 -8.21
N VAL A 222 -3.66 16.74 -8.82
CA VAL A 222 -4.76 17.08 -9.75
C VAL A 222 -4.74 16.18 -10.97
N LEU A 223 -3.58 15.99 -11.59
CA LEU A 223 -3.43 15.10 -12.75
C LEU A 223 -3.76 13.65 -12.41
N ALA A 224 -3.29 13.15 -11.25
CA ALA A 224 -3.65 11.82 -10.77
C ALA A 224 -5.18 11.66 -10.62
N LEU A 225 -5.87 12.66 -10.06
CA LEU A 225 -7.34 12.65 -9.95
C LEU A 225 -8.03 12.68 -11.31
N LYS A 226 -7.52 13.43 -12.27
CA LYS A 226 -8.07 13.45 -13.64
C LYS A 226 -8.04 12.09 -14.31
N LEU A 227 -7.08 11.22 -13.99
CA LEU A 227 -7.07 9.84 -14.49
C LEU A 227 -8.27 9.00 -14.00
N PHE A 228 -8.89 9.40 -12.89
CA PHE A 228 -10.13 8.75 -12.40
C PHE A 228 -11.38 9.44 -12.91
N THR A 229 -11.41 10.78 -12.91
CA THR A 229 -12.61 11.57 -13.23
C THR A 229 -12.80 11.78 -14.72
N GLU A 230 -11.70 11.83 -15.49
CA GLU A 230 -11.67 11.99 -16.95
C GLU A 230 -11.08 10.74 -17.61
N PHE A 231 -11.50 9.57 -17.18
CA PHE A 231 -10.87 8.29 -17.56
C PHE A 231 -10.80 8.03 -19.07
N GLU A 232 -11.76 8.53 -19.85
CA GLU A 232 -11.78 8.37 -21.31
C GLU A 232 -10.83 9.36 -22.03
N ASN A 233 -10.27 10.34 -21.33
CA ASN A 233 -9.36 11.34 -21.88
C ASN A 233 -7.91 10.84 -21.85
N ASP A 234 -7.46 10.21 -22.94
CA ASP A 234 -6.10 9.67 -23.06
C ASP A 234 -5.02 10.78 -22.97
N ALA A 235 -5.32 12.02 -23.39
CA ALA A 235 -4.40 13.15 -23.28
C ALA A 235 -4.09 13.50 -21.80
N ALA A 236 -5.04 13.28 -20.89
CA ALA A 236 -4.80 13.46 -19.45
C ALA A 236 -3.72 12.49 -18.95
N PHE A 237 -3.71 11.25 -19.43
CA PHE A 237 -2.69 10.27 -19.08
C PHE A 237 -1.32 10.60 -19.68
N GLU A 238 -1.27 11.05 -20.91
CA GLU A 238 -0.01 11.48 -21.56
C GLU A 238 0.63 12.63 -20.76
N TYR A 239 -0.17 13.63 -20.40
CA TYR A 239 0.31 14.77 -19.61
C TYR A 239 0.75 14.36 -18.21
N PHE A 240 -0.02 13.48 -17.54
CA PHE A 240 0.39 12.90 -16.25
C PHE A 240 1.73 12.16 -16.36
N SER A 241 1.91 11.31 -17.37
CA SER A 241 3.12 10.52 -17.56
C SER A 241 4.35 11.39 -17.86
N GLN A 242 4.19 12.43 -18.67
CA GLN A 242 5.25 13.41 -18.93
C GLN A 242 5.65 14.16 -17.66
N SER A 243 4.67 14.63 -16.88
CA SER A 243 4.91 15.31 -15.61
C SER A 243 5.57 14.39 -14.57
N LEU A 244 5.13 13.12 -14.48
CA LEU A 244 5.74 12.13 -13.61
C LEU A 244 7.22 11.92 -13.95
N ASN A 245 7.56 11.77 -15.23
CA ASN A 245 8.95 11.64 -15.67
C ASN A 245 9.77 12.91 -15.36
N GLN A 246 9.20 14.09 -15.59
CA GLN A 246 9.86 15.37 -15.34
C GLN A 246 10.20 15.56 -13.86
N TYR A 247 9.30 15.19 -12.95
CA TYR A 247 9.45 15.46 -11.53
C TYR A 247 9.93 14.25 -10.71
N SER A 248 10.09 13.08 -11.31
CA SER A 248 10.40 11.82 -10.62
C SER A 248 11.62 11.90 -9.69
N GLU A 249 12.71 12.55 -10.13
CA GLU A 249 13.93 12.68 -9.35
C GLU A 249 13.81 13.69 -8.19
N ALA A 250 12.82 14.59 -8.26
CA ALA A 250 12.54 15.54 -7.20
C ALA A 250 11.56 15.01 -6.15
N MET A 251 10.90 13.88 -6.41
CA MET A 251 9.92 13.28 -5.52
C MET A 251 10.56 12.41 -4.46
N ASP A 252 9.98 12.39 -3.27
CA ASP A 252 10.22 11.34 -2.29
C ASP A 252 9.87 9.97 -2.85
N ALA A 253 10.59 8.93 -2.40
CA ALA A 253 10.43 7.58 -2.93
C ALA A 253 8.99 7.04 -2.79
N GLU A 254 8.30 7.32 -1.67
CA GLU A 254 6.90 6.91 -1.44
C GLU A 254 5.95 7.64 -2.37
N VAL A 255 6.05 8.97 -2.47
CA VAL A 255 5.21 9.80 -3.34
C VAL A 255 5.37 9.38 -4.81
N ARG A 256 6.61 9.19 -5.25
CA ARG A 256 6.92 8.71 -6.60
C ARG A 256 6.31 7.34 -6.87
N LYS A 257 6.42 6.42 -5.91
CA LYS A 257 5.85 5.08 -5.99
C LYS A 257 4.34 5.12 -6.14
N ASP A 258 3.64 5.96 -5.38
CA ASP A 258 2.18 6.09 -5.43
C ASP A 258 1.70 6.63 -6.79
N PHE A 259 2.34 7.67 -7.32
CA PHE A 259 2.02 8.16 -8.66
C PHE A 259 2.36 7.14 -9.74
N TYR A 260 3.42 6.38 -9.56
CA TYR A 260 3.80 5.32 -10.49
C TYR A 260 2.77 4.18 -10.54
N TYR A 261 2.28 3.74 -9.37
CA TYR A 261 1.18 2.79 -9.30
C TYR A 261 -0.13 3.37 -9.86
N THR A 262 -0.35 4.66 -9.75
CA THR A 262 -1.50 5.33 -10.38
C THR A 262 -1.43 5.20 -11.90
N ALA A 263 -0.25 5.41 -12.52
CA ALA A 263 -0.04 5.19 -13.95
C ALA A 263 -0.28 3.73 -14.36
N LEU A 264 0.30 2.78 -13.63
CA LEU A 264 0.12 1.34 -13.86
C LEU A 264 -1.35 0.93 -13.79
N ASN A 265 -2.05 1.36 -12.74
CA ASN A 265 -3.45 1.03 -12.52
C ASN A 265 -4.35 1.61 -13.62
N TYR A 266 -4.06 2.82 -14.10
CA TYR A 266 -4.76 3.41 -15.23
C TYR A 266 -4.63 2.53 -16.48
N CYS A 267 -3.41 2.17 -16.90
CA CYS A 267 -3.17 1.32 -18.06
C CYS A 267 -3.86 -0.05 -17.92
N ILE A 268 -3.74 -0.70 -16.75
CA ILE A 268 -4.39 -1.98 -16.47
C ILE A 268 -5.91 -1.85 -16.58
N ARG A 269 -6.49 -0.77 -16.08
CA ARG A 269 -7.93 -0.51 -16.19
C ARG A 269 -8.37 -0.31 -17.63
N LYS A 270 -7.60 0.43 -18.46
CA LYS A 270 -7.84 0.57 -19.91
C LYS A 270 -7.84 -0.79 -20.61
N ILE A 271 -6.85 -1.63 -20.36
CA ILE A 271 -6.78 -3.00 -20.89
C ILE A 271 -8.00 -3.82 -20.43
N ASN A 272 -8.42 -3.67 -19.15
CA ASN A 272 -9.59 -4.35 -18.62
C ASN A 272 -10.90 -3.96 -19.32
N LEU A 273 -10.96 -2.79 -19.95
CA LEU A 273 -12.08 -2.32 -20.75
C LEU A 273 -11.92 -2.60 -22.26
N GLY A 274 -10.87 -3.33 -22.66
CA GLY A 274 -10.65 -3.75 -24.05
C GLY A 274 -9.67 -2.89 -24.85
N ARG A 275 -9.03 -1.89 -24.24
CA ARG A 275 -8.00 -1.06 -24.88
C ARG A 275 -6.65 -1.78 -24.82
N GLU A 276 -6.44 -2.69 -25.75
CA GLU A 276 -5.22 -3.53 -25.84
C GLU A 276 -3.98 -2.73 -26.25
N ASP A 277 -4.17 -1.55 -26.84
CA ASP A 277 -3.13 -0.58 -27.19
C ASP A 277 -2.30 -0.09 -25.98
N TYR A 278 -2.79 -0.25 -24.76
CA TYR A 278 -2.06 0.04 -23.52
C TYR A 278 -1.12 -1.08 -23.05
N PHE A 279 -1.06 -2.21 -23.75
CA PHE A 279 -0.26 -3.37 -23.32
C PHE A 279 1.24 -3.08 -23.27
N ASP A 280 1.80 -2.57 -24.36
CA ASP A 280 3.23 -2.26 -24.43
C ASP A 280 3.61 -1.16 -23.45
N GLN A 281 2.70 -0.20 -23.23
CA GLN A 281 2.90 0.90 -22.31
C GLN A 281 2.98 0.42 -20.85
N VAL A 282 2.08 -0.48 -20.43
CA VAL A 282 2.11 -1.02 -19.06
C VAL A 282 3.31 -1.93 -18.83
N LEU A 283 3.77 -2.68 -19.84
CA LEU A 283 5.00 -3.48 -19.74
C LEU A 283 6.23 -2.58 -19.62
N SER A 284 6.31 -1.51 -20.42
CA SER A 284 7.39 -0.52 -20.34
C SER A 284 7.42 0.14 -18.95
N LEU A 285 6.26 0.48 -18.37
CA LEU A 285 6.16 0.99 -17.01
C LEU A 285 6.67 -0.03 -16.00
N TYR A 286 6.29 -1.30 -16.08
CA TYR A 286 6.80 -2.32 -15.18
C TYR A 286 8.32 -2.49 -15.28
N ASP A 287 8.87 -2.57 -16.49
CA ASP A 287 10.31 -2.73 -16.70
C ASP A 287 11.08 -1.53 -16.17
N HIS A 288 10.64 -0.31 -16.50
CA HIS A 288 11.26 0.92 -16.00
C HIS A 288 11.17 1.00 -14.46
N GLY A 289 10.00 0.77 -13.88
CA GLY A 289 9.79 0.84 -12.43
C GLY A 289 10.60 -0.18 -11.64
N VAL A 290 10.85 -1.36 -12.21
CA VAL A 290 11.74 -2.38 -11.62
C VAL A 290 13.20 -1.95 -11.74
N ASN A 291 13.66 -1.54 -12.93
CA ASN A 291 15.04 -1.14 -13.17
C ASN A 291 15.44 0.08 -12.33
N ALA A 292 14.56 1.05 -12.20
CA ALA A 292 14.72 2.23 -11.34
C ALA A 292 14.46 1.95 -9.85
N GLN A 293 14.05 0.74 -9.48
CA GLN A 293 13.67 0.31 -8.12
C GLN A 293 12.48 1.07 -7.53
N TRP A 294 11.67 1.76 -8.31
CA TRP A 294 10.57 2.59 -7.84
C TRP A 294 9.36 1.80 -7.33
N ILE A 295 9.18 0.57 -7.84
CA ILE A 295 8.07 -0.32 -7.44
C ILE A 295 8.54 -1.51 -6.59
N LEU A 296 9.77 -1.44 -6.08
CA LEU A 296 10.33 -2.45 -5.20
C LEU A 296 10.25 -2.00 -3.73
N ASP A 297 10.03 -2.94 -2.84
CA ASP A 297 10.09 -2.75 -1.38
C ASP A 297 11.39 -3.36 -0.85
N ASN A 298 12.34 -2.53 -0.40
CA ASN A 298 13.65 -2.99 0.04
C ASN A 298 14.37 -3.88 -1.00
N GLY A 299 14.24 -3.55 -2.29
CA GLY A 299 14.83 -4.30 -3.40
C GLY A 299 14.03 -5.54 -3.83
N TYR A 300 12.85 -5.76 -3.26
CA TYR A 300 11.99 -6.90 -3.61
C TYR A 300 10.70 -6.46 -4.29
N MET A 301 10.30 -7.21 -5.31
CA MET A 301 9.00 -7.06 -5.97
C MET A 301 7.91 -7.75 -5.13
N SER A 302 6.75 -7.12 -5.01
CA SER A 302 5.59 -7.74 -4.36
C SER A 302 5.04 -8.91 -5.18
N GLN A 303 4.50 -9.94 -4.49
CA GLN A 303 3.81 -11.06 -5.16
C GLN A 303 2.65 -10.57 -6.06
N VAL A 304 1.97 -9.49 -5.64
CA VAL A 304 0.86 -8.91 -6.40
C VAL A 304 1.35 -8.33 -7.72
N THR A 305 2.42 -7.55 -7.70
CA THR A 305 3.04 -6.98 -8.91
C THR A 305 3.49 -8.08 -9.86
N TYR A 306 4.20 -9.09 -9.36
CA TYR A 306 4.66 -10.23 -10.14
C TYR A 306 3.49 -11.01 -10.79
N LYS A 307 2.43 -11.30 -10.02
CA LYS A 307 1.21 -11.92 -10.54
C LYS A 307 0.55 -11.05 -11.62
N ASN A 308 0.50 -9.74 -11.44
CA ASN A 308 -0.16 -8.83 -12.37
C ASN A 308 0.56 -8.79 -13.73
N ILE A 309 1.89 -8.77 -13.75
CA ILE A 309 2.70 -8.84 -14.98
C ILE A 309 2.35 -10.13 -15.76
N VAL A 310 2.38 -11.27 -15.09
CA VAL A 310 2.04 -12.56 -15.72
C VAL A 310 0.58 -12.62 -16.19
N SER A 311 -0.34 -12.07 -15.38
CA SER A 311 -1.77 -12.01 -15.73
C SER A 311 -2.03 -11.21 -17.00
N LEU A 312 -1.31 -10.10 -17.15
CA LEU A 312 -1.39 -9.24 -18.31
C LEU A 312 -0.95 -9.97 -19.58
N CYS A 313 0.21 -10.63 -19.54
CA CYS A 313 0.71 -11.42 -20.68
C CYS A 313 -0.22 -12.58 -21.02
N ILE A 314 -0.77 -13.30 -20.03
CA ILE A 314 -1.75 -14.37 -20.27
C ILE A 314 -2.99 -13.80 -20.97
N ARG A 315 -3.49 -12.66 -20.55
CA ARG A 315 -4.66 -12.00 -21.16
C ARG A 315 -4.43 -11.67 -22.62
N MET A 316 -3.25 -11.15 -22.95
CA MET A 316 -2.84 -10.82 -24.32
C MET A 316 -2.43 -12.05 -25.13
N LYS A 317 -2.51 -13.25 -24.54
CA LYS A 317 -2.06 -14.54 -25.13
C LYS A 317 -0.57 -14.62 -25.43
N GLU A 318 0.22 -13.69 -24.85
CA GLU A 318 1.69 -13.63 -24.97
C GLU A 318 2.35 -14.59 -23.96
N TYR A 319 2.10 -15.89 -24.11
CA TYR A 319 2.53 -16.91 -23.13
C TYR A 319 4.06 -17.05 -23.06
N GLY A 320 4.77 -16.88 -24.18
CA GLY A 320 6.22 -16.92 -24.22
C GLY A 320 6.83 -15.76 -23.42
N LEU A 321 6.30 -14.56 -23.63
CA LEU A 321 6.70 -13.37 -22.87
C LEU A 321 6.35 -13.52 -21.37
N ALA A 322 5.21 -14.14 -21.04
CA ALA A 322 4.85 -14.44 -19.65
C ALA A 322 5.92 -15.30 -18.96
N GLU A 323 6.40 -16.37 -19.64
CA GLU A 323 7.46 -17.26 -19.12
C GLU A 323 8.80 -16.53 -18.99
N GLU A 324 9.17 -15.71 -19.97
CA GLU A 324 10.38 -14.90 -19.96
C GLU A 324 10.41 -13.91 -18.78
N LEU A 325 9.36 -13.08 -18.65
CA LEU A 325 9.27 -12.08 -17.57
C LEU A 325 9.17 -12.75 -16.20
N MET A 326 8.50 -13.90 -16.12
CA MET A 326 8.42 -14.68 -14.89
C MET A 326 9.81 -15.16 -14.44
N LEU A 327 10.66 -15.61 -15.37
CA LEU A 327 12.04 -16.00 -15.07
C LEU A 327 12.92 -14.78 -14.76
N LYS A 328 12.79 -13.68 -15.54
CA LYS A 328 13.53 -12.43 -15.37
C LYS A 328 13.37 -11.87 -13.96
N TYR A 329 12.13 -11.83 -13.44
CA TYR A 329 11.84 -11.21 -12.15
C TYR A 329 11.82 -12.18 -10.96
N LYS A 330 12.01 -13.49 -11.18
CA LYS A 330 12.01 -14.46 -10.08
C LYS A 330 13.00 -14.12 -8.97
N GLY A 331 14.21 -13.67 -9.33
CA GLY A 331 15.30 -13.38 -8.39
C GLY A 331 15.04 -12.21 -7.44
N ILE A 332 14.12 -11.30 -7.80
CA ILE A 332 13.74 -10.13 -6.97
C ILE A 332 12.45 -10.36 -6.17
N ILE A 333 11.94 -11.58 -6.07
CA ILE A 333 10.89 -11.96 -5.13
C ILE A 333 11.54 -12.45 -3.83
N GLN A 334 10.94 -12.18 -2.67
CA GLN A 334 11.45 -12.68 -1.39
C GLN A 334 11.55 -14.21 -1.39
N LYS A 335 12.71 -14.73 -0.96
CA LYS A 335 13.04 -16.17 -1.03
C LYS A 335 11.97 -17.10 -0.46
N ARG A 336 11.30 -16.68 0.62
CA ARG A 336 10.22 -17.48 1.28
C ARG A 336 8.95 -17.58 0.43
N GLU A 337 8.75 -16.68 -0.53
CA GLU A 337 7.55 -16.54 -1.35
C GLU A 337 7.79 -17.00 -2.80
N GLN A 338 9.05 -17.05 -3.20
CA GLN A 338 9.51 -17.23 -4.58
C GLN A 338 8.94 -18.49 -5.24
N GLU A 339 9.03 -19.65 -4.58
CA GLU A 339 8.55 -20.90 -5.16
C GLU A 339 7.02 -20.94 -5.28
N SER A 340 6.31 -20.49 -4.24
CA SER A 340 4.85 -20.54 -4.23
C SER A 340 4.23 -19.64 -5.30
N ILE A 341 4.69 -18.39 -5.43
CA ILE A 341 4.15 -17.47 -6.45
C ILE A 341 4.60 -17.86 -7.86
N PHE A 342 5.81 -18.43 -8.02
CA PHE A 342 6.29 -18.96 -9.28
C PHE A 342 5.42 -20.12 -9.76
N ASP A 343 5.21 -21.15 -8.91
CA ASP A 343 4.38 -22.31 -9.22
C ASP A 343 2.93 -21.91 -9.54
N PHE A 344 2.38 -20.96 -8.82
CA PHE A 344 1.05 -20.41 -9.08
C PHE A 344 0.95 -19.78 -10.48
N ASN A 345 1.88 -18.91 -10.84
CA ASN A 345 1.89 -18.26 -12.16
C ASN A 345 2.16 -19.26 -13.29
N GLN A 346 3.06 -20.23 -13.08
CA GLN A 346 3.32 -21.30 -14.05
C GLN A 346 2.06 -22.15 -14.29
N ALA A 347 1.31 -22.47 -13.24
CA ALA A 347 0.05 -23.18 -13.36
C ALA A 347 -0.97 -22.42 -14.21
N ARG A 348 -1.04 -21.08 -14.06
CA ARG A 348 -1.92 -20.23 -14.85
C ARG A 348 -1.52 -20.20 -16.33
N ILE A 349 -0.23 -20.16 -16.62
CA ILE A 349 0.29 -20.26 -18.00
C ILE A 349 -0.05 -21.63 -18.58
N PHE A 350 0.16 -22.72 -17.86
CA PHE A 350 -0.23 -24.06 -18.31
C PHE A 350 -1.72 -24.17 -18.60
N LYS A 351 -2.56 -23.64 -17.70
CA LYS A 351 -4.01 -23.57 -17.93
C LYS A 351 -4.33 -22.82 -19.22
N ALA A 352 -3.74 -21.65 -19.43
CA ALA A 352 -3.99 -20.82 -20.60
C ALA A 352 -3.52 -21.46 -21.91
N LYS A 353 -2.45 -22.28 -21.86
CA LYS A 353 -1.97 -23.12 -22.97
C LYS A 353 -2.80 -24.41 -23.18
N GLY A 354 -3.82 -24.69 -22.36
CA GLY A 354 -4.62 -25.90 -22.39
C GLY A 354 -4.02 -27.12 -21.66
N ASN A 355 -2.86 -26.97 -21.02
CA ASN A 355 -2.17 -28.05 -20.31
C ASN A 355 -2.73 -28.25 -18.89
N ILE A 356 -4.02 -28.58 -18.80
CA ILE A 356 -4.79 -28.64 -17.54
C ILE A 356 -4.16 -29.59 -16.53
N ARG A 357 -3.65 -30.75 -16.98
CA ARG A 357 -3.02 -31.75 -16.10
C ARG A 357 -1.81 -31.15 -15.34
N GLN A 358 -0.94 -30.44 -16.04
CA GLN A 358 0.23 -29.82 -15.44
C GLN A 358 -0.17 -28.65 -14.50
N ALA A 359 -1.18 -27.88 -14.88
CA ALA A 359 -1.73 -26.83 -14.02
C ALA A 359 -2.25 -27.42 -12.69
N LEU A 360 -3.02 -28.51 -12.74
CA LEU A 360 -3.56 -29.17 -11.54
C LEU A 360 -2.47 -29.73 -10.63
N VAL A 361 -1.37 -30.27 -11.16
CA VAL A 361 -0.24 -30.78 -10.37
C VAL A 361 0.37 -29.63 -9.53
N LEU A 362 0.56 -28.47 -10.11
CA LEU A 362 1.10 -27.32 -9.39
C LEU A 362 0.09 -26.75 -8.39
N LEU A 363 -1.18 -26.55 -8.80
CA LEU A 363 -2.21 -25.96 -7.94
C LEU A 363 -2.57 -26.83 -6.73
N ASN A 364 -2.47 -28.16 -6.82
CA ASN A 364 -2.72 -29.06 -5.70
C ASN A 364 -1.47 -29.31 -4.82
N SER A 365 -0.35 -28.64 -5.08
CA SER A 365 0.82 -28.72 -4.20
C SER A 365 0.54 -28.01 -2.88
N ASN A 366 0.98 -28.58 -1.74
CA ASN A 366 0.80 -27.99 -0.39
C ASN A 366 1.79 -26.83 -0.08
N ARG A 367 2.25 -26.10 -1.11
CA ARG A 367 3.31 -25.08 -0.97
C ARG A 367 2.78 -23.68 -0.66
N TYR A 368 1.48 -23.45 -0.82
CA TYR A 368 0.87 -22.14 -0.70
C TYR A 368 0.57 -21.78 0.77
N LYS A 369 1.52 -21.11 1.43
CA LYS A 369 1.40 -20.70 2.84
C LYS A 369 0.81 -19.31 3.02
N ASP A 370 0.95 -18.45 2.01
CA ASP A 370 0.34 -17.13 2.01
C ASP A 370 -1.17 -17.24 1.78
N PRO A 371 -2.01 -16.71 2.68
CA PRO A 371 -3.46 -16.87 2.58
C PRO A 371 -4.08 -16.26 1.30
N LEU A 372 -3.49 -15.18 0.77
CA LEU A 372 -4.01 -14.52 -0.43
C LEU A 372 -3.68 -15.36 -1.68
N ILE A 373 -2.46 -15.88 -1.77
CA ILE A 373 -2.06 -16.77 -2.86
C ILE A 373 -2.85 -18.08 -2.78
N GLU A 374 -3.03 -18.65 -1.59
CA GLU A 374 -3.88 -19.85 -1.43
C GLU A 374 -5.32 -19.59 -1.88
N LEU A 375 -5.88 -18.43 -1.61
CA LEU A 375 -7.21 -18.05 -2.07
C LEU A 375 -7.26 -17.97 -3.61
N HIS A 376 -6.27 -17.35 -4.24
CA HIS A 376 -6.17 -17.31 -5.71
C HIS A 376 -6.04 -18.72 -6.33
N VAL A 377 -5.25 -19.61 -5.72
CA VAL A 377 -5.15 -21.02 -6.14
C VAL A 377 -6.52 -21.70 -6.10
N ARG A 378 -7.26 -21.51 -5.02
CA ARG A 378 -8.62 -22.07 -4.85
C ARG A 378 -9.59 -21.54 -5.90
N ILE A 379 -9.48 -20.27 -6.28
CA ILE A 379 -10.28 -19.68 -7.38
C ILE A 379 -9.92 -20.31 -8.72
N GLU A 380 -8.63 -20.50 -9.02
CA GLU A 380 -8.23 -21.17 -10.27
C GLU A 380 -8.70 -22.63 -10.32
N LEU A 381 -8.67 -23.37 -9.20
CA LEU A 381 -9.22 -24.72 -9.12
C LEU A 381 -10.74 -24.74 -9.38
N ILE A 382 -11.50 -23.78 -8.79
CA ILE A 382 -12.94 -23.65 -9.07
C ILE A 382 -13.18 -23.44 -10.57
N LYS A 383 -12.41 -22.56 -11.23
CA LYS A 383 -12.53 -22.30 -12.66
C LYS A 383 -12.25 -23.58 -13.49
N ILE A 384 -11.17 -24.30 -13.17
CA ILE A 384 -10.79 -25.52 -13.86
C ILE A 384 -11.88 -26.59 -13.71
N TYR A 385 -12.36 -26.84 -12.49
CA TYR A 385 -13.38 -27.85 -12.26
C TYR A 385 -14.74 -27.51 -12.91
N PHE A 386 -15.07 -26.21 -12.96
CA PHE A 386 -16.26 -25.73 -13.67
C PHE A 386 -16.14 -25.99 -15.18
N GLU A 387 -15.01 -25.61 -15.79
CA GLU A 387 -14.73 -25.80 -17.23
C GLU A 387 -14.69 -27.27 -17.63
N ALA A 388 -14.12 -28.13 -16.77
CA ALA A 388 -14.05 -29.57 -16.95
C ALA A 388 -15.37 -30.29 -16.65
N ARG A 389 -16.41 -29.63 -16.17
CA ARG A 389 -17.70 -30.18 -15.72
C ARG A 389 -17.56 -31.22 -14.60
N GLU A 390 -16.53 -31.11 -13.78
CA GLU A 390 -16.26 -32.00 -12.64
C GLU A 390 -17.09 -31.57 -11.42
N ILE A 391 -18.38 -31.91 -11.44
CA ILE A 391 -19.40 -31.38 -10.49
C ILE A 391 -19.04 -31.65 -9.03
N ASN A 392 -18.58 -32.86 -8.70
CA ASN A 392 -18.24 -33.26 -7.33
C ASN A 392 -17.03 -32.46 -6.80
N LEU A 393 -15.99 -32.30 -7.63
CA LEU A 393 -14.78 -31.55 -7.29
C LEU A 393 -15.11 -30.06 -7.17
N LEU A 394 -15.93 -29.54 -8.08
CA LEU A 394 -16.39 -28.15 -8.03
C LEU A 394 -17.13 -27.84 -6.72
N ASN A 395 -18.11 -28.65 -6.35
CA ASN A 395 -18.89 -28.46 -5.13
C ASN A 395 -18.02 -28.56 -3.87
N SER A 396 -17.14 -29.55 -3.81
CA SER A 396 -16.18 -29.71 -2.71
C SER A 396 -15.25 -28.50 -2.58
N GLN A 397 -14.72 -28.03 -3.71
CA GLN A 397 -13.83 -26.86 -3.75
C GLN A 397 -14.55 -25.57 -3.33
N ILE A 398 -15.79 -25.36 -3.77
CA ILE A 398 -16.62 -24.22 -3.37
C ILE A 398 -16.83 -24.21 -1.84
N VAL A 399 -17.27 -25.35 -1.26
CA VAL A 399 -17.50 -25.48 0.18
C VAL A 399 -16.22 -25.21 0.97
N SER A 400 -15.10 -25.82 0.54
CA SER A 400 -13.79 -25.65 1.17
C SER A 400 -13.32 -24.19 1.10
N THR A 401 -13.48 -23.53 -0.06
CA THR A 401 -13.08 -22.14 -0.28
C THR A 401 -13.93 -21.18 0.56
N THR A 402 -15.24 -21.39 0.62
CA THR A 402 -16.15 -20.59 1.46
C THR A 402 -15.78 -20.68 2.94
N ARG A 403 -15.46 -21.90 3.43
CA ARG A 403 -14.97 -22.07 4.82
C ARG A 403 -13.64 -21.37 5.04
N PHE A 404 -12.72 -21.44 4.09
CA PHE A 404 -11.42 -20.77 4.15
C PHE A 404 -11.58 -19.26 4.25
N ILE A 405 -12.41 -18.64 3.38
CA ILE A 405 -12.70 -17.21 3.40
C ILE A 405 -13.31 -16.79 4.74
N ASN A 406 -14.25 -17.59 5.29
CA ASN A 406 -14.93 -17.26 6.53
C ASN A 406 -14.05 -17.41 7.78
N LYS A 407 -13.09 -18.33 7.79
CA LYS A 407 -12.19 -18.58 8.91
C LYS A 407 -11.01 -17.60 8.97
N ALA A 408 -10.53 -17.15 7.83
CA ALA A 408 -9.41 -16.23 7.74
C ALA A 408 -9.91 -14.78 7.91
N GLY A 409 -9.91 -14.24 9.13
CA GLY A 409 -10.20 -12.83 9.43
C GLY A 409 -9.22 -11.83 8.80
N ARG A 410 -8.45 -12.25 7.77
CA ARG A 410 -7.36 -11.52 7.11
C ARG A 410 -7.76 -10.83 5.81
N PHE A 411 -8.98 -11.09 5.29
CA PHE A 411 -9.38 -10.55 3.98
C PHE A 411 -10.16 -9.24 4.07
N GLY A 412 -10.44 -8.74 5.29
CA GLY A 412 -11.16 -7.48 5.49
C GLY A 412 -12.43 -7.39 4.63
N ASN A 413 -12.69 -6.21 4.08
CA ASN A 413 -13.84 -5.95 3.21
C ASN A 413 -13.75 -6.68 1.86
N HIS A 414 -12.54 -7.04 1.39
CA HIS A 414 -12.37 -7.78 0.12
C HIS A 414 -13.00 -9.18 0.15
N LYS A 415 -13.29 -9.73 1.33
CA LYS A 415 -13.97 -11.00 1.49
C LYS A 415 -15.26 -11.07 0.67
N ILE A 416 -16.00 -9.97 0.57
CA ILE A 416 -17.29 -9.92 -0.12
C ILE A 416 -17.16 -10.22 -1.62
N TYR A 417 -16.09 -9.77 -2.27
CA TYR A 417 -15.87 -9.98 -3.71
C TYR A 417 -15.65 -11.45 -4.06
N TYR A 418 -14.91 -12.16 -3.19
CA TYR A 418 -14.68 -13.60 -3.36
C TYR A 418 -15.96 -14.40 -3.12
N LEU A 419 -16.80 -13.98 -2.17
CA LEU A 419 -18.10 -14.63 -1.92
C LEU A 419 -19.07 -14.38 -3.07
N HIS A 420 -19.12 -13.16 -3.63
CA HIS A 420 -19.93 -12.85 -4.82
C HIS A 420 -19.48 -13.69 -6.03
N PHE A 421 -18.18 -13.81 -6.26
CA PHE A 421 -17.67 -14.71 -7.29
C PHE A 421 -18.19 -16.14 -7.11
N ILE A 422 -18.10 -16.70 -5.91
CA ILE A 422 -18.60 -18.05 -5.61
C ILE A 422 -20.11 -18.15 -5.88
N GLN A 423 -20.92 -17.17 -5.47
CA GLN A 423 -22.35 -17.11 -5.70
C GLN A 423 -22.67 -17.13 -7.21
N TYR A 424 -21.98 -16.32 -8.00
CA TYR A 424 -22.14 -16.32 -9.47
C TYR A 424 -21.74 -17.64 -10.10
N VAL A 425 -20.65 -18.27 -9.65
CA VAL A 425 -20.25 -19.62 -10.13
C VAL A 425 -21.35 -20.64 -9.85
N GLN A 426 -21.93 -20.64 -8.64
CA GLN A 426 -23.02 -21.54 -8.28
C GLN A 426 -24.29 -21.27 -9.11
N ALA A 427 -24.64 -20.00 -9.30
CA ALA A 427 -25.79 -19.62 -10.11
C ALA A 427 -25.65 -20.02 -11.58
N LEU A 428 -24.46 -19.80 -12.17
CA LEU A 428 -24.13 -20.21 -13.54
C LEU A 428 -24.15 -21.74 -13.71
N HIS A 429 -23.57 -22.45 -12.73
CA HIS A 429 -23.60 -23.91 -12.72
C HIS A 429 -25.04 -24.46 -12.70
N ALA A 430 -25.89 -23.92 -11.80
CA ALA A 430 -27.30 -24.31 -11.69
C ALA A 430 -28.11 -23.93 -12.94
N ALA A 431 -27.82 -22.80 -13.59
CA ALA A 431 -28.49 -22.38 -14.81
C ALA A 431 -28.13 -23.28 -16.01
N LYS A 432 -26.87 -23.74 -16.09
CA LYS A 432 -26.42 -24.67 -17.17
C LYS A 432 -26.88 -26.10 -16.96
N ALA A 433 -27.03 -26.56 -15.70
CA ALA A 433 -27.48 -27.91 -15.38
C ALA A 433 -28.97 -28.18 -15.74
N LYS A 434 -29.81 -27.17 -15.83
CA LYS A 434 -31.25 -27.25 -16.16
C LYS A 434 -31.53 -27.02 -17.66
N ASN A 435 -30.89 -27.74 -18.54
CA ASN A 435 -31.03 -27.64 -20.01
C ASN A 435 -30.84 -26.21 -20.57
N GLY A 436 -29.95 -25.46 -19.96
CA GLY A 436 -29.53 -24.13 -20.41
C GLY A 436 -30.71 -23.14 -20.58
N ASN A 437 -31.30 -22.66 -19.48
CA ASN A 437 -32.33 -21.63 -19.59
C ASN A 437 -31.71 -20.33 -20.12
N PRO A 438 -31.86 -19.96 -21.40
CA PRO A 438 -31.21 -18.80 -22.01
C PRO A 438 -31.61 -17.48 -21.30
N GLY A 439 -32.86 -17.37 -20.85
CA GLY A 439 -33.34 -16.19 -20.14
C GLY A 439 -32.62 -15.97 -18.80
N LYS A 440 -32.36 -17.06 -18.07
CA LYS A 440 -31.64 -17.00 -16.79
C LYS A 440 -30.15 -16.69 -17.00
N LEU A 441 -29.52 -17.23 -18.03
CA LEU A 441 -28.14 -16.93 -18.38
C LEU A 441 -27.96 -15.47 -18.79
N ASN A 442 -28.89 -14.92 -19.62
CA ASN A 442 -28.88 -13.50 -20.00
C ASN A 442 -29.07 -12.59 -18.79
N SER A 443 -29.98 -12.92 -17.86
CA SER A 443 -30.17 -12.17 -16.64
C SER A 443 -28.89 -12.15 -15.77
N LEU A 444 -28.25 -13.32 -15.59
CA LEU A 444 -26.97 -13.41 -14.86
C LEU A 444 -25.88 -12.62 -15.56
N LEU A 445 -25.78 -12.68 -16.88
CA LEU A 445 -24.80 -11.90 -17.65
C LEU A 445 -24.95 -10.38 -17.41
N LEU A 446 -26.19 -9.88 -17.40
CA LEU A 446 -26.46 -8.48 -17.13
C LEU A 446 -26.07 -8.09 -15.70
N GLN A 447 -26.37 -8.96 -14.72
CA GLN A 447 -25.96 -8.75 -13.33
C GLN A 447 -24.43 -8.73 -13.18
N ILE A 448 -23.72 -9.71 -13.74
CA ILE A 448 -22.26 -9.81 -13.72
C ILE A 448 -21.60 -8.56 -14.32
N LYS A 449 -22.16 -8.03 -15.43
CA LYS A 449 -21.63 -6.82 -16.06
C LYS A 449 -21.82 -5.55 -15.20
N LYS A 450 -22.89 -5.50 -14.41
CA LYS A 450 -23.23 -4.34 -13.56
C LYS A 450 -22.63 -4.41 -12.15
N GLU A 451 -22.26 -5.62 -11.67
CA GLU A 451 -21.72 -5.82 -10.32
C GLU A 451 -20.41 -5.03 -10.13
N PRO A 452 -20.30 -4.10 -9.18
CA PRO A 452 -19.05 -3.40 -8.93
C PRO A 452 -17.98 -4.38 -8.39
N ASP A 453 -16.73 -4.15 -8.72
CA ASP A 453 -15.53 -4.82 -8.16
C ASP A 453 -15.56 -6.37 -8.11
N LEU A 454 -16.32 -6.99 -9.02
CA LEU A 454 -16.41 -8.43 -9.13
C LEU A 454 -15.09 -9.02 -9.65
N ILE A 455 -14.46 -9.89 -8.86
CA ILE A 455 -13.26 -10.62 -9.28
C ILE A 455 -13.59 -11.58 -10.42
N GLU A 456 -12.60 -11.84 -11.29
CA GLU A 456 -12.75 -12.78 -12.42
C GLU A 456 -13.96 -12.47 -13.33
N ARG A 457 -14.40 -11.20 -13.39
CA ARG A 457 -15.55 -10.77 -14.19
C ARG A 457 -15.46 -11.23 -15.65
N ALA A 458 -14.29 -11.08 -16.27
CA ALA A 458 -14.08 -11.48 -17.67
C ALA A 458 -14.38 -12.99 -17.88
N TRP A 459 -13.90 -13.85 -16.97
CA TRP A 459 -14.18 -15.27 -17.00
C TRP A 459 -15.67 -15.58 -16.77
N LEU A 460 -16.30 -14.93 -15.79
CA LEU A 460 -17.74 -15.11 -15.53
C LEU A 460 -18.60 -14.68 -16.73
N VAL A 461 -18.25 -13.57 -17.39
CA VAL A 461 -18.92 -13.09 -18.62
C VAL A 461 -18.74 -14.12 -19.73
N GLN A 462 -17.52 -14.61 -19.96
CA GLN A 462 -17.25 -15.66 -20.97
C GLN A 462 -18.07 -16.91 -20.70
N VAL A 463 -18.11 -17.38 -19.45
CA VAL A 463 -18.89 -18.56 -19.06
C VAL A 463 -20.39 -18.34 -19.25
N ALA A 464 -20.90 -17.15 -18.93
CA ALA A 464 -22.33 -16.81 -19.10
C ALA A 464 -22.73 -16.67 -20.57
N SER A 465 -21.82 -16.22 -21.45
CA SER A 465 -22.06 -16.00 -22.89
C SER A 465 -21.91 -17.28 -23.72
N ASN A 466 -21.09 -18.24 -23.28
CA ASN A 466 -20.92 -19.51 -23.97
C ASN A 466 -22.12 -20.43 -23.64
N GLN A 467 -23.03 -20.55 -24.58
CA GLN A 467 -24.21 -21.43 -24.53
C GLN A 467 -23.85 -22.91 -24.62
#